data_95b66908dde0c92d6eb634881735644a
#
_entry.id   95b66908dde0c92d6eb634881735644a
#
_cell.length_a   1.000
_cell.length_b   1.000
_cell.length_c   1.000
_cell.angle_alpha   90.00
_cell.angle_beta   90.00
_cell.angle_gamma   90.00
#
_symmetry.space_group_name_H-M   'P 1'
#
loop_
_entity.id
_entity.type
_entity.pdbx_description
1 polymer ?
#
loop_
_entity_poly.entity_id
_entity_poly.type
_entity_poly.pdbx_seq_one_letter_code
_entity_poly.pdbx_strand_id
1 'polypeptide(L)'
;MEYHITIYGFDSGLNEVLNGVHFDYRLKRVVNPVKKKNDETMIKQLRFRSDLREIKTPIVIHYAFYVKDKRRDRMNIASAADKSFEDALQKVGFIKNDGFNDVLNATFEFHVDKDNPRIEIKITEVEKDGERMDKS
;
A
#
# COMPACT_ATOMS: atom_id res chain seq x y z
N MET A 1 16.17 10.08 2.19
CA MET A 1 15.90 9.06 3.19
C MET A 1 14.95 8.01 2.64
N GLU A 2 15.27 6.77 2.88
CA GLU A 2 14.45 5.65 2.42
C GLU A 2 13.99 4.82 3.60
N TYR A 3 12.79 4.28 3.49
CA TYR A 3 12.23 3.40 4.50
C TYR A 3 11.78 2.12 3.83
N HIS A 4 12.02 0.99 4.44
CA HIS A 4 11.67 -0.32 3.88
C HIS A 4 10.70 -1.05 4.80
N ILE A 5 9.63 -1.57 4.21
CA ILE A 5 8.59 -2.30 4.94
C ILE A 5 8.30 -3.59 4.20
N THR A 6 8.13 -4.68 4.91
CA THR A 6 7.70 -5.94 4.31
C THR A 6 6.33 -6.31 4.87
N ILE A 7 5.39 -6.57 3.97
CA ILE A 7 4.03 -6.92 4.35
C ILE A 7 3.78 -8.38 4.01
N TYR A 8 3.34 -9.14 5.00
CA TYR A 8 2.94 -10.53 4.81
C TYR A 8 1.44 -10.67 5.01
N GLY A 9 0.85 -11.64 4.36
CA GLY A 9 -0.56 -11.95 4.58
C GLY A 9 -1.55 -11.08 3.84
N PHE A 10 -1.09 -10.29 2.86
CA PHE A 10 -1.98 -9.50 2.05
C PHE A 10 -2.70 -10.40 1.05
N ASP A 11 -4.03 -10.27 0.98
CA ASP A 11 -4.84 -11.06 0.07
C ASP A 11 -4.86 -10.31 -1.26
N SER A 12 -4.04 -10.77 -2.20
CA SER A 12 -3.59 -9.94 -3.31
C SER A 12 -4.42 -10.00 -4.57
N GLY A 13 -5.50 -10.74 -4.61
CA GLY A 13 -6.26 -10.83 -5.84
C GLY A 13 -7.41 -9.86 -5.85
N LEU A 14 -7.60 -9.11 -6.94
CA LEU A 14 -8.77 -8.26 -7.06
C LEU A 14 -10.05 -9.08 -7.00
N ASN A 15 -10.02 -10.29 -7.55
CA ASN A 15 -11.20 -11.14 -7.53
C ASN A 15 -11.63 -11.45 -6.10
N GLU A 16 -10.69 -11.70 -5.21
CA GLU A 16 -11.03 -11.94 -3.82
C GLU A 16 -11.62 -10.69 -3.18
N VAL A 17 -11.07 -9.53 -3.51
CA VAL A 17 -11.59 -8.27 -2.97
C VAL A 17 -13.00 -8.03 -3.50
N LEU A 18 -13.22 -8.21 -4.81
CA LEU A 18 -14.54 -7.97 -5.39
C LEU A 18 -15.56 -8.99 -4.91
N ASN A 19 -15.16 -10.25 -4.76
CA ASN A 19 -16.07 -11.28 -4.28
C ASN A 19 -16.46 -11.07 -2.81
N GLY A 20 -15.70 -10.28 -2.08
CA GLY A 20 -16.05 -9.96 -0.71
C GLY A 20 -17.07 -8.84 -0.58
N VAL A 21 -17.37 -8.13 -1.67
CA VAL A 21 -18.33 -7.02 -1.62
C VAL A 21 -19.73 -7.56 -1.47
N HIS A 22 -20.41 -7.15 -0.44
CA HIS A 22 -21.81 -7.52 -0.25
C HIS A 22 -22.49 -6.52 0.68
N PHE A 23 -23.83 -6.54 0.67
CA PHE A 23 -24.59 -5.66 1.54
C PHE A 23 -24.81 -6.37 2.89
N ASP A 24 -24.47 -5.69 3.97
CA ASP A 24 -24.71 -6.21 5.31
C ASP A 24 -26.02 -5.62 5.82
N TYR A 25 -27.03 -6.46 5.92
CA TYR A 25 -28.36 -5.99 6.31
C TYR A 25 -28.43 -5.52 7.76
N ARG A 26 -27.55 -5.99 8.61
CA ARG A 26 -27.52 -5.52 9.99
C ARG A 26 -26.96 -4.14 10.09
N LEU A 27 -25.92 -3.85 9.29
CA LEU A 27 -25.29 -2.54 9.28
C LEU A 27 -25.95 -1.61 8.27
N LYS A 28 -26.80 -2.15 7.41
CA LYS A 28 -27.49 -1.42 6.34
C LYS A 28 -26.52 -0.68 5.44
N ARG A 29 -25.45 -1.35 5.07
CA ARG A 29 -24.44 -0.78 4.18
C ARG A 29 -23.69 -1.88 3.45
N VAL A 30 -23.02 -1.48 2.36
CA VAL A 30 -22.15 -2.38 1.62
C VAL A 30 -20.86 -2.57 2.39
N VAL A 31 -20.41 -3.79 2.52
CA VAL A 31 -19.16 -4.11 3.21
C VAL A 31 -18.29 -4.99 2.34
N ASN A 32 -17.00 -4.98 2.61
CA ASN A 32 -16.03 -5.83 1.94
C ASN A 32 -15.06 -6.38 2.99
N PRO A 33 -15.34 -7.58 3.51
CA PRO A 33 -14.50 -8.15 4.55
C PRO A 33 -13.06 -8.40 4.11
N VAL A 34 -12.83 -8.70 2.84
CA VAL A 34 -11.49 -8.94 2.33
C VAL A 34 -10.69 -7.65 2.35
N LYS A 35 -11.28 -6.55 1.87
CA LYS A 35 -10.62 -5.25 1.91
C LYS A 35 -10.36 -4.83 3.35
N LYS A 36 -11.31 -5.04 4.23
CA LYS A 36 -11.14 -4.71 5.64
C LYS A 36 -9.99 -5.49 6.25
N LYS A 37 -9.90 -6.77 5.95
CA LYS A 37 -8.80 -7.60 6.44
C LYS A 37 -7.46 -7.12 5.91
N ASN A 38 -7.40 -6.76 4.64
CA ASN A 38 -6.16 -6.25 4.05
C ASN A 38 -5.74 -4.93 4.70
N ASP A 39 -6.69 -4.04 4.92
CA ASP A 39 -6.39 -2.76 5.57
C ASP A 39 -5.87 -2.99 6.99
N GLU A 40 -6.46 -3.91 7.71
CA GLU A 40 -6.02 -4.25 9.06
C GLU A 40 -4.63 -4.89 9.06
N THR A 41 -4.33 -5.71 8.06
CA THR A 41 -3.02 -6.32 7.91
C THR A 41 -1.94 -5.24 7.74
N MET A 42 -2.21 -4.27 6.89
CA MET A 42 -1.28 -3.16 6.67
C MET A 42 -1.09 -2.33 7.94
N ILE A 43 -2.18 -1.96 8.58
CA ILE A 43 -2.14 -1.14 9.78
C ILE A 43 -1.35 -1.85 10.89
N LYS A 44 -1.59 -3.14 11.08
CA LYS A 44 -0.94 -3.89 12.11
C LYS A 44 0.59 -3.91 11.93
N GLN A 45 1.03 -4.05 10.70
CA GLN A 45 2.46 -4.12 10.44
C GLN A 45 3.12 -2.74 10.45
N LEU A 46 2.38 -1.67 10.15
CA LEU A 46 2.93 -0.33 10.21
C LEU A 46 2.97 0.22 11.64
N ARG A 47 2.04 -0.20 12.46
CA ARG A 47 1.88 0.39 13.79
C ARG A 47 3.13 0.36 14.64
N PHE A 48 3.96 -0.65 14.48
CA PHE A 48 5.14 -0.82 15.29
C PHE A 48 6.41 -0.23 14.68
N ARG A 49 6.28 0.47 13.56
CA ARG A 49 7.43 1.06 12.89
C ARG A 49 7.57 2.51 13.31
N SER A 50 8.23 2.72 14.43
CA SER A 50 8.39 4.07 14.96
C SER A 50 9.23 4.97 14.06
N ASP A 51 10.12 4.40 13.25
CA ASP A 51 10.92 5.17 12.31
C ASP A 51 10.05 5.88 11.27
N LEU A 52 8.89 5.31 10.93
CA LEU A 52 8.03 5.90 9.92
C LEU A 52 7.35 7.19 10.39
N ARG A 53 7.40 7.49 11.67
CA ARG A 53 6.85 8.75 12.17
C ARG A 53 7.65 9.95 11.68
N GLU A 54 8.88 9.70 11.25
CA GLU A 54 9.74 10.77 10.78
C GLU A 54 9.62 11.03 9.28
N ILE A 55 8.73 10.33 8.59
CA ILE A 55 8.56 10.53 7.15
C ILE A 55 8.19 11.96 6.84
N LYS A 56 8.89 12.54 5.88
CA LYS A 56 8.60 13.88 5.38
C LYS A 56 8.06 13.79 3.97
N THR A 57 6.85 14.26 3.79
CA THR A 57 6.21 14.26 2.47
C THR A 57 6.70 15.46 1.66
N PRO A 58 6.66 15.41 0.34
CA PRO A 58 6.09 14.32 -0.45
C PRO A 58 7.01 13.12 -0.55
N ILE A 59 6.40 11.97 -0.80
CA ILE A 59 7.12 10.72 -0.92
C ILE A 59 6.77 10.04 -2.24
N VAL A 60 7.60 9.09 -2.65
CA VAL A 60 7.25 8.12 -3.69
C VAL A 60 7.32 6.74 -3.06
N ILE A 61 6.47 5.84 -3.54
CA ILE A 61 6.37 4.51 -2.98
C ILE A 61 6.66 3.50 -4.08
N HIS A 62 7.55 2.57 -3.81
CA HIS A 62 7.83 1.48 -4.75
C HIS A 62 7.44 0.15 -4.12
N TYR A 63 6.68 -0.64 -4.86
CA TYR A 63 6.22 -1.94 -4.41
C TYR A 63 6.88 -3.04 -5.21
N ALA A 64 7.47 -4.01 -4.53
CA ALA A 64 7.94 -5.24 -5.16
C ALA A 64 7.05 -6.37 -4.66
N PHE A 65 6.25 -6.91 -5.56
CA PHE A 65 5.30 -7.97 -5.22
C PHE A 65 5.94 -9.32 -5.50
N TYR A 66 5.98 -10.16 -4.48
CA TYR A 66 6.45 -11.53 -4.61
C TYR A 66 5.22 -12.41 -4.46
N VAL A 67 4.70 -12.88 -5.61
CA VAL A 67 3.42 -13.56 -5.66
C VAL A 67 3.61 -15.06 -5.75
N LYS A 68 2.59 -15.78 -5.35
CA LYS A 68 2.65 -17.22 -5.29
C LYS A 68 2.78 -17.87 -6.66
N ASP A 69 2.14 -17.30 -7.66
CA ASP A 69 2.18 -17.81 -9.02
C ASP A 69 1.82 -16.71 -10.01
N LYS A 70 1.86 -17.03 -11.31
CA LYS A 70 1.66 -16.04 -12.37
C LYS A 70 0.19 -15.85 -12.77
N ARG A 71 -0.73 -16.52 -12.12
CA ARG A 71 -2.13 -16.46 -12.55
C ARG A 71 -2.85 -15.19 -12.14
N ARG A 72 -2.26 -14.41 -11.24
CA ARG A 72 -2.91 -13.21 -10.75
C ARG A 72 -2.70 -12.05 -11.71
N ASP A 73 -3.71 -11.20 -11.82
CA ASP A 73 -3.62 -9.99 -12.61
C ASP A 73 -2.79 -8.96 -11.85
N ARG A 74 -1.68 -8.54 -12.46
CA ARG A 74 -0.73 -7.66 -11.80
C ARG A 74 -1.33 -6.32 -11.41
N MET A 75 -2.11 -5.71 -12.30
CA MET A 75 -2.66 -4.37 -12.01
C MET A 75 -3.71 -4.44 -10.92
N ASN A 76 -4.43 -5.55 -10.84
CA ASN A 76 -5.39 -5.72 -9.75
C ASN A 76 -4.68 -5.82 -8.40
N ILE A 77 -3.57 -6.54 -8.36
CA ILE A 77 -2.76 -6.65 -7.16
C ILE A 77 -2.22 -5.28 -6.78
N ALA A 78 -1.63 -4.59 -7.75
CA ALA A 78 -1.01 -3.29 -7.51
C ALA A 78 -2.02 -2.26 -6.99
N SER A 79 -3.17 -2.19 -7.62
CA SER A 79 -4.20 -1.22 -7.23
C SER A 79 -4.72 -1.49 -5.83
N ALA A 80 -4.99 -2.75 -5.50
CA ALA A 80 -5.50 -3.10 -4.19
C ALA A 80 -4.47 -2.82 -3.10
N ALA A 81 -3.22 -3.17 -3.36
CA ALA A 81 -2.16 -2.99 -2.37
C ALA A 81 -1.85 -1.51 -2.14
N ASP A 82 -1.77 -0.74 -3.23
CA ASP A 82 -1.46 0.68 -3.11
C ASP A 82 -2.56 1.42 -2.35
N LYS A 83 -3.81 1.14 -2.66
CA LYS A 83 -4.93 1.77 -1.96
C LYS A 83 -4.90 1.42 -0.47
N SER A 84 -4.70 0.17 -0.15
CA SER A 84 -4.69 -0.30 1.22
C SER A 84 -3.51 0.29 2.00
N PHE A 85 -2.33 0.36 1.36
CA PHE A 85 -1.14 0.87 2.02
C PHE A 85 -1.23 2.38 2.28
N GLU A 86 -1.70 3.15 1.29
CA GLU A 86 -1.83 4.59 1.47
C GLU A 86 -2.89 4.92 2.52
N ASP A 87 -4.00 4.18 2.52
CA ASP A 87 -5.01 4.35 3.55
C ASP A 87 -4.44 4.02 4.94
N ALA A 88 -3.60 3.00 5.03
CA ALA A 88 -2.99 2.62 6.30
C ALA A 88 -2.01 3.68 6.80
N LEU A 89 -1.21 4.26 5.90
CA LEU A 89 -0.29 5.34 6.29
C LEU A 89 -1.05 6.54 6.86
N GLN A 90 -2.21 6.87 6.27
CA GLN A 90 -3.04 7.94 6.79
C GLN A 90 -3.65 7.56 8.13
N LYS A 91 -4.14 6.33 8.24
CA LYS A 91 -4.83 5.89 9.44
C LYS A 91 -3.94 5.88 10.67
N VAL A 92 -2.68 5.48 10.49
CA VAL A 92 -1.74 5.49 11.60
C VAL A 92 -1.09 6.87 11.80
N GLY A 93 -1.37 7.81 10.92
CA GLY A 93 -0.90 9.18 11.09
C GLY A 93 0.47 9.49 10.54
N PHE A 94 1.03 8.61 9.71
CA PHE A 94 2.36 8.84 9.14
C PHE A 94 2.33 9.83 7.97
N ILE A 95 1.20 9.93 7.27
CA ILE A 95 0.98 10.97 6.27
C ILE A 95 -0.40 11.58 6.51
N LYS A 96 -0.61 12.80 6.02
CA LYS A 96 -1.91 13.45 6.21
C LYS A 96 -2.91 13.03 5.14
N ASN A 97 -2.45 12.95 3.91
CA ASN A 97 -3.33 12.64 2.78
C ASN A 97 -2.61 11.73 1.81
N ASP A 98 -3.36 11.11 0.91
CA ASP A 98 -2.78 10.30 -0.16
C ASP A 98 -2.79 11.02 -1.50
N GLY A 99 -3.02 12.34 -1.51
CA GLY A 99 -3.01 13.12 -2.73
C GLY A 99 -1.60 13.49 -3.16
N PHE A 100 -1.52 14.23 -4.28
CA PHE A 100 -0.24 14.62 -4.87
C PHE A 100 0.67 15.39 -3.94
N ASN A 101 0.13 16.06 -2.95
CA ASN A 101 0.99 16.82 -2.04
C ASN A 101 1.75 15.91 -1.09
N ASP A 102 1.27 14.72 -0.86
CA ASP A 102 1.90 13.79 0.07
C ASP A 102 2.50 12.58 -0.64
N VAL A 103 1.80 12.02 -1.64
CA VAL A 103 2.30 10.87 -2.39
C VAL A 103 2.36 11.26 -3.86
N LEU A 104 3.56 11.44 -4.39
CA LEU A 104 3.75 11.90 -5.75
C LEU A 104 3.60 10.79 -6.78
N ASN A 105 4.00 9.60 -6.43
CA ASN A 105 4.03 8.52 -7.41
C ASN A 105 4.11 7.18 -6.71
N ALA A 106 3.67 6.15 -7.41
CA ALA A 106 3.82 4.77 -6.97
C ALA A 106 4.28 3.94 -8.15
N THR A 107 5.26 3.07 -7.93
CA THR A 107 5.78 2.20 -8.97
C THR A 107 5.73 0.77 -8.49
N PHE A 108 5.73 -0.19 -9.44
CA PHE A 108 5.46 -1.58 -9.13
C PHE A 108 6.39 -2.51 -9.89
N GLU A 109 6.82 -3.57 -9.25
CA GLU A 109 7.50 -4.66 -9.92
C GLU A 109 6.97 -5.98 -9.38
N PHE A 110 7.06 -7.05 -10.18
CA PHE A 110 6.43 -8.32 -9.85
C PHE A 110 7.40 -9.47 -10.02
N HIS A 111 7.38 -10.36 -9.04
CA HIS A 111 8.22 -11.57 -9.02
C HIS A 111 7.37 -12.72 -8.53
N VAL A 112 7.77 -13.95 -8.86
CA VAL A 112 7.10 -15.13 -8.33
C VAL A 112 7.99 -15.73 -7.25
N ASP A 113 7.43 -15.92 -6.06
CA ASP A 113 8.11 -16.58 -4.96
C ASP A 113 7.08 -17.44 -4.25
N LYS A 114 6.97 -18.67 -4.71
CA LYS A 114 5.95 -19.58 -4.24
C LYS A 114 6.06 -19.85 -2.75
N ASP A 115 7.28 -19.89 -2.23
CA ASP A 115 7.50 -20.28 -0.85
C ASP A 115 7.37 -19.16 0.14
N ASN A 116 7.49 -17.92 -0.31
CA ASN A 116 7.45 -16.79 0.60
C ASN A 116 6.78 -15.56 -0.06
N PRO A 117 5.48 -15.64 -0.36
CA PRO A 117 4.77 -14.50 -0.94
C PRO A 117 4.77 -13.33 0.02
N ARG A 118 5.01 -12.15 -0.51
CA ARG A 118 5.08 -10.94 0.32
C ARG A 118 5.06 -9.71 -0.57
N ILE A 119 4.92 -8.53 0.05
CA ILE A 119 5.12 -7.25 -0.62
C ILE A 119 6.27 -6.54 0.07
N GLU A 120 7.29 -6.18 -0.69
CA GLU A 120 8.38 -5.35 -0.16
C GLU A 120 8.15 -3.93 -0.63
N ILE A 121 8.07 -3.00 0.29
CA ILE A 121 7.71 -1.63 -0.01
C ILE A 121 8.85 -0.71 0.37
N LYS A 122 9.20 0.19 -0.55
CA LYS A 122 10.22 1.21 -0.28
C LYS A 122 9.57 2.57 -0.38
N ILE A 123 9.71 3.38 0.64
CA ILE A 123 9.24 4.76 0.66
C ILE A 123 10.47 5.64 0.55
N THR A 124 10.45 6.58 -0.40
CA THR A 124 11.54 7.53 -0.58
C THR A 124 10.99 8.95 -0.45
N GLU A 125 11.63 9.74 0.40
CA GLU A 125 11.27 11.15 0.53
C GLU A 125 11.79 11.92 -0.68
N VAL A 126 11.00 12.85 -1.16
CA VAL A 126 11.34 13.64 -2.33
C VAL A 126 11.54 15.09 -1.89
N GLU A 127 12.64 15.68 -2.36
CA GLU A 127 12.90 17.05 -2.05
C GLU A 127 11.87 17.96 -2.67
N LYS A 128 11.36 18.92 -1.87
CA LYS A 128 10.33 19.73 -2.33
C LYS A 128 10.79 21.00 -2.89
N ASP A 129 11.97 21.45 -2.62
CA ASP A 129 12.23 22.74 -2.97
C ASP A 129 12.65 22.92 -4.34
N GLY A 130 12.84 24.04 -4.61
CA GLY A 130 12.97 24.40 -5.92
C GLY A 130 14.03 23.86 -6.59
N GLU A 131 14.86 23.33 -5.88
CA GLU A 131 15.90 22.83 -6.53
C GLU A 131 15.47 21.88 -7.44
N ARG A 132 14.44 21.18 -7.19
CA ARG A 132 14.11 20.31 -8.13
C ARG A 132 13.71 20.96 -9.31
N MET A 133 13.38 22.05 -9.21
CA MET A 133 12.84 22.58 -10.26
C MET A 133 13.67 23.24 -10.99
N ASP A 134 14.48 23.57 -10.42
CA ASP A 134 15.25 24.23 -11.11
C ASP A 134 15.67 23.70 -12.02
N LYS A 135 15.51 23.04 -11.73
CA LYS A 135 15.85 22.54 -12.49
C LYS A 135 15.30 22.63 -13.43
N SER A 136 14.72 22.93 -13.35
CA SER A 136 14.26 22.90 -14.38
C SER A 136 14.78 23.17 -15.23
#